data_e7a4aa15d88326947bd56148efb82481
#
_entry.id   e7a4aa15d88326947bd56148efb82481
#
_cell.length_a   1.000
_cell.length_b   1.000
_cell.length_c   1.000
_cell.angle_alpha   90.00
_cell.angle_beta   90.00
_cell.angle_gamma   90.00
#
_symmetry.space_group_name_H-M   'P 1'
#
loop_
_entity.id
_entity.type
_entity.pdbx_description
1 polymer ?
#
loop_
_entity_poly.entity_id
_entity_poly.type
_entity_poly.pdbx_seq_one_letter_code
_entity_poly.pdbx_strand_id
1 'polypeptide(L)'
;MNARAQLDNALFAVNDLALIPGFGAAYVSGGLTVQVEITLLQLMRVRGEAAQREASKTNMTTGLHVGYFFRPQLSAGAELRYQRWLNAPFAVERDPTDATRDTLSVAVGPRAHIKLGSLWLRPGIAYQRGLDKPLAASTPNYHIVHVDLPLFF
;
A
#
# COMPACT_ATOMS: atom_id res chain seq x y z
N MET A 1 -9.37 2.91 -24.15
CA MET A 1 -7.99 2.55 -23.75
C MET A 1 -7.84 1.06 -23.99
N ASN A 2 -6.75 0.63 -24.61
CA ASN A 2 -6.53 -0.79 -24.82
C ASN A 2 -5.94 -1.42 -23.55
N ALA A 3 -6.15 -2.71 -23.36
CA ALA A 3 -5.66 -3.45 -22.20
C ALA A 3 -4.13 -3.36 -21.99
N ARG A 4 -3.39 -3.11 -23.03
CA ARG A 4 -1.94 -2.90 -23.01
C ARG A 4 -1.52 -1.66 -22.25
N ALA A 5 -2.20 -0.53 -22.49
CA ALA A 5 -1.90 0.72 -21.78
C ALA A 5 -2.21 0.63 -20.29
N GLN A 6 -3.19 -0.16 -19.90
CA GLN A 6 -3.50 -0.40 -18.49
C GLN A 6 -2.46 -1.28 -17.80
N LEU A 7 -1.95 -2.32 -18.46
CA LEU A 7 -0.90 -3.18 -17.93
C LEU A 7 0.43 -2.45 -17.80
N ASP A 8 0.78 -1.65 -18.79
CA ASP A 8 2.02 -0.88 -18.78
C ASP A 8 2.03 0.17 -17.65
N ASN A 9 0.89 0.79 -17.39
CA ASN A 9 0.74 1.75 -16.30
C ASN A 9 0.72 1.09 -14.89
N ALA A 10 0.34 -0.16 -14.81
CA ALA A 10 0.31 -0.89 -13.54
C ALA A 10 1.69 -1.41 -13.12
N LEU A 11 2.57 -1.68 -14.07
CA LEU A 11 3.88 -2.27 -13.81
C LEU A 11 5.02 -1.25 -13.82
N PHE A 12 4.96 -0.28 -14.74
CA PHE A 12 6.00 0.73 -14.88
C PHE A 12 5.37 2.03 -15.41
N ALA A 13 5.79 3.13 -14.86
CA ALA A 13 5.40 4.45 -15.34
C ALA A 13 6.01 4.69 -16.74
N VAL A 14 5.31 4.24 -17.78
CA VAL A 14 5.75 4.37 -19.17
C VAL A 14 6.02 5.84 -19.47
N ASN A 15 7.23 6.13 -19.92
CA ASN A 15 7.72 7.48 -20.17
C ASN A 15 7.87 8.38 -18.94
N ASP A 16 7.66 7.87 -17.73
CA ASP A 16 7.88 8.62 -16.49
C ASP A 16 9.07 8.02 -15.72
N LEU A 17 9.84 8.87 -15.06
CA LEU A 17 10.78 8.47 -14.03
C LEU A 17 10.01 8.37 -12.71
N ALA A 18 10.07 7.19 -12.07
CA ALA A 18 9.50 6.97 -10.75
C ALA A 18 10.58 7.04 -9.67
N LEU A 19 10.42 7.93 -8.70
CA LEU A 19 11.22 7.97 -7.48
C LEU A 19 10.31 7.59 -6.31
N ILE A 20 10.80 6.71 -5.42
CA ILE A 20 10.02 6.19 -4.30
C ILE A 20 10.82 6.34 -3.01
N PRO A 21 11.08 7.59 -2.55
CA PRO A 21 11.68 7.79 -1.24
C PRO A 21 10.70 7.38 -0.14
N GLY A 22 11.22 6.74 0.91
CA GLY A 22 10.43 6.35 2.06
C GLY A 22 11.25 6.44 3.34
N PHE A 23 10.54 6.58 4.44
CA PHE A 23 11.08 6.55 5.78
C PHE A 23 10.17 5.71 6.67
N GLY A 24 10.76 4.90 7.56
CA GLY A 24 10.03 4.11 8.52
C GLY A 24 10.77 4.02 9.84
N ALA A 25 10.01 3.84 10.91
CA ALA A 25 10.52 3.57 12.24
C ALA A 25 9.73 2.43 12.88
N ALA A 26 10.42 1.60 13.65
CA ALA A 26 9.80 0.49 14.37
C ALA A 26 10.24 0.49 15.83
N TYR A 27 9.29 0.21 16.72
CA TYR A 27 9.52 -0.07 18.13
C TYR A 27 9.13 -1.50 18.43
N VAL A 28 10.02 -2.25 19.07
CA VAL A 28 9.81 -3.65 19.41
C VAL A 28 10.09 -3.85 20.90
N SER A 29 9.13 -4.36 21.65
CA SER A 29 9.27 -4.66 23.08
C SER A 29 8.27 -5.71 23.54
N GLY A 30 8.71 -6.72 24.29
CA GLY A 30 7.84 -7.70 24.94
C GLY A 30 6.90 -8.45 24.00
N GLY A 31 7.30 -8.69 22.75
CA GLY A 31 6.44 -9.30 21.73
C GLY A 31 5.56 -8.31 20.97
N LEU A 32 5.48 -7.06 21.40
CA LEU A 32 4.81 -5.97 20.68
C LEU A 32 5.73 -5.39 19.64
N THR A 33 5.21 -5.16 18.45
CA THR A 33 5.84 -4.38 17.38
C THR A 33 4.90 -3.24 16.98
N VAL A 34 5.42 -2.02 16.98
CA VAL A 34 4.72 -0.86 16.40
C VAL A 34 5.63 -0.28 15.33
N GLN A 35 5.11 -0.15 14.13
CA GLN A 35 5.84 0.37 12.99
C GLN A 35 5.05 1.49 12.32
N VAL A 36 5.74 2.56 11.99
CA VAL A 36 5.20 3.65 11.18
C VAL A 36 6.05 3.78 9.91
N GLU A 37 5.40 4.10 8.82
CA GLU A 37 6.07 4.35 7.54
C GLU A 37 5.42 5.48 6.78
N ILE A 38 6.22 6.16 5.97
CA ILE A 38 5.77 7.12 4.97
C ILE A 38 6.56 6.88 3.70
N THR A 39 5.88 6.82 2.56
CA THR A 39 6.47 6.65 1.24
C THR A 39 5.87 7.68 0.29
N LEU A 40 6.70 8.30 -0.53
CA LEU A 40 6.30 9.18 -1.61
C LEU A 40 6.57 8.49 -2.93
N LEU A 41 5.56 8.37 -3.78
CA LEU A 41 5.73 8.01 -5.19
C LEU A 41 5.72 9.31 -5.99
N GLN A 42 6.89 9.69 -6.49
CA GLN A 42 7.05 10.83 -7.38
C GLN A 42 7.20 10.32 -8.81
N LEU A 43 6.25 10.66 -9.68
CA LEU A 43 6.32 10.38 -11.12
C LEU A 43 6.65 11.66 -11.85
N MET A 44 7.67 11.62 -12.71
CA MET A 44 8.09 12.76 -13.53
C MET A 44 8.17 12.32 -14.99
N ARG A 45 7.46 13.01 -15.88
CA ARG A 45 7.49 12.72 -17.32
C ARG A 45 8.89 13.02 -17.89
N VAL A 46 9.52 12.00 -18.51
CA VAL A 46 10.85 12.08 -19.12
C VAL A 46 10.82 11.90 -20.63
N ARG A 47 9.72 11.40 -21.20
CA ARG A 47 9.54 11.20 -22.65
C ARG A 47 8.11 11.51 -23.05
N GLY A 48 7.96 11.96 -24.30
CA GLY A 48 6.67 12.32 -24.88
C GLY A 48 6.12 13.64 -24.37
N GLU A 49 5.11 14.15 -25.06
CA GLU A 49 4.42 15.36 -24.66
C GLU A 49 3.45 15.04 -23.51
N ALA A 50 3.44 15.87 -22.50
CA ALA A 50 2.42 15.86 -21.46
C ALA A 50 1.94 17.30 -21.24
N ALA A 51 0.64 17.48 -21.03
CA ALA A 51 0.14 18.73 -20.48
C ALA A 51 0.93 19.04 -19.20
N GLN A 52 1.24 20.32 -18.94
CA GLN A 52 2.09 20.70 -17.79
C GLN A 52 1.64 20.10 -16.47
N ARG A 53 0.32 19.93 -16.29
CA ARG A 53 -0.27 19.29 -15.10
C ARG A 53 0.00 17.79 -14.98
N GLU A 54 0.27 17.11 -16.08
CA GLU A 54 0.59 15.68 -16.12
C GLU A 54 2.10 15.40 -16.09
N ALA A 55 2.93 16.45 -16.11
CA ALA A 55 4.38 16.31 -16.13
C ALA A 55 4.95 15.80 -14.79
N SER A 56 4.27 16.04 -13.70
CA SER A 56 4.70 15.60 -12.37
C SER A 56 3.47 15.19 -11.53
N LYS A 57 3.55 14.06 -10.87
CA LYS A 57 2.48 13.52 -10.02
C LYS A 57 3.11 12.99 -8.75
N THR A 58 2.48 13.27 -7.62
CA THR A 58 3.00 12.85 -6.31
C THR A 58 1.91 12.15 -5.52
N ASN A 59 2.17 10.93 -5.13
CA ASN A 59 1.32 10.16 -4.23
C ASN A 59 2.06 9.91 -2.92
N MET A 60 1.39 10.10 -1.80
CA MET A 60 1.90 9.81 -0.46
C MET A 60 1.16 8.61 0.10
N THR A 61 1.89 7.67 0.65
CA THR A 61 1.34 6.56 1.43
C THR A 61 1.93 6.60 2.84
N THR A 62 1.08 6.52 3.84
CA THR A 62 1.48 6.37 5.24
C THR A 62 0.88 5.10 5.81
N GLY A 63 1.63 4.40 6.65
CA GLY A 63 1.23 3.15 7.29
C GLY A 63 1.52 3.19 8.79
N LEU A 64 0.59 2.65 9.57
CA LEU A 64 0.78 2.29 10.96
C LEU A 64 0.50 0.80 11.10
N HIS A 65 1.50 0.03 11.50
CA HIS A 65 1.37 -1.39 11.79
C HIS A 65 1.56 -1.64 13.29
N VAL A 66 0.67 -2.45 13.87
CA VAL A 66 0.80 -2.95 15.23
C VAL A 66 0.70 -4.48 15.19
N GLY A 67 1.72 -5.15 15.68
CA GLY A 67 1.79 -6.61 15.73
C GLY A 67 2.09 -7.10 17.15
N TYR A 68 1.57 -8.26 17.49
CA TYR A 68 1.83 -8.89 18.78
C TYR A 68 2.06 -10.39 18.66
N PHE A 69 3.12 -10.88 19.30
CA PHE A 69 3.40 -12.29 19.46
C PHE A 69 2.71 -12.82 20.70
N PHE A 70 1.67 -13.62 20.52
CA PHE A 70 0.97 -14.33 21.63
C PHE A 70 1.79 -15.52 22.11
N ARG A 71 2.53 -16.14 21.18
CA ARG A 71 3.45 -17.27 21.39
C ARG A 71 4.58 -17.16 20.36
N PRO A 72 5.73 -17.83 20.59
CA PRO A 72 6.81 -17.84 19.61
C PRO A 72 6.38 -18.29 18.20
N GLN A 73 5.33 -19.12 18.12
CA GLN A 73 4.82 -19.68 16.87
C GLN A 73 3.62 -18.93 16.29
N LEU A 74 3.05 -17.94 17.01
CA LEU A 74 1.81 -17.28 16.59
C LEU A 74 1.85 -15.79 16.91
N SER A 75 1.64 -14.99 15.90
CA SER A 75 1.42 -13.55 16.03
C SER A 75 0.13 -13.13 15.31
N ALA A 76 -0.38 -11.96 15.64
CA ALA A 76 -1.36 -11.26 14.82
C ALA A 76 -0.96 -9.80 14.71
N GLY A 77 -1.46 -9.14 13.67
CA GLY A 77 -1.20 -7.74 13.43
C GLY A 77 -2.39 -7.03 12.84
N ALA A 78 -2.38 -5.72 13.01
CA ALA A 78 -3.29 -4.80 12.36
C ALA A 78 -2.48 -3.71 11.67
N GLU A 79 -2.96 -3.29 10.52
CA GLU A 79 -2.35 -2.22 9.73
C GLU A 79 -3.43 -1.19 9.35
N LEU A 80 -3.12 0.07 9.56
CA LEU A 80 -3.89 1.20 9.03
C LEU A 80 -3.05 1.84 7.94
N ARG A 81 -3.59 1.97 6.73
CA ARG A 81 -2.91 2.58 5.58
C ARG A 81 -3.73 3.74 5.05
N TYR A 82 -3.10 4.90 4.95
CA TYR A 82 -3.64 6.08 4.32
C TYR A 82 -2.81 6.44 3.10
N GLN A 83 -3.48 6.72 1.99
CA GLN A 83 -2.86 7.12 0.74
C GLN A 83 -3.54 8.37 0.21
N ARG A 84 -2.74 9.32 -0.29
CA ARG A 84 -3.24 10.58 -0.84
C ARG A 84 -2.42 11.05 -2.02
N TRP A 85 -3.09 11.51 -3.06
CA TRP A 85 -2.48 12.29 -4.12
C TRP A 85 -2.23 13.71 -3.63
N LEU A 86 -0.97 14.11 -3.50
CA LEU A 86 -0.55 15.48 -3.19
C LEU A 86 -0.59 16.34 -4.46
N ASN A 87 -0.10 15.78 -5.57
CA ASN A 87 -0.24 16.31 -6.92
C ASN A 87 -0.90 15.22 -7.76
N ALA A 88 -2.18 15.39 -8.03
CA ALA A 88 -3.02 14.35 -8.59
C ALA A 88 -2.92 14.29 -10.12
N PRO A 89 -3.10 13.11 -10.72
CA PRO A 89 -3.40 13.00 -12.14
C PRO A 89 -4.69 13.76 -12.49
N PHE A 90 -4.77 14.28 -13.70
CA PHE A 90 -5.91 15.06 -14.15
C PHE A 90 -7.26 14.33 -14.04
N ALA A 91 -7.25 13.01 -14.22
CA ALA A 91 -8.47 12.20 -14.04
C ALA A 91 -8.97 12.21 -12.59
N VAL A 92 -8.05 12.26 -11.62
CA VAL A 92 -8.38 12.35 -10.18
C VAL A 92 -8.83 13.76 -9.81
N GLU A 93 -8.20 14.79 -10.37
CA GLU A 93 -8.59 16.19 -10.14
C GLU A 93 -9.99 16.52 -10.68
N ARG A 94 -10.42 15.83 -11.73
CA ARG A 94 -11.75 16.00 -12.34
C ARG A 94 -12.86 15.21 -11.68
N ASP A 95 -12.52 14.33 -10.76
CA ASP A 95 -13.53 13.58 -10.01
C ASP A 95 -14.25 14.55 -9.04
N PRO A 96 -15.55 14.88 -9.30
CA PRO A 96 -16.27 15.83 -8.48
C PRO A 96 -16.51 15.33 -7.04
N THR A 97 -16.24 14.04 -6.79
CA THR A 97 -16.46 13.44 -5.47
C THR A 97 -15.19 13.39 -4.63
N ASP A 98 -14.03 13.77 -5.18
CA ASP A 98 -12.70 13.55 -4.59
C ASP A 98 -12.43 12.08 -4.19
N ALA A 99 -13.27 11.17 -4.68
CA ALA A 99 -13.33 9.79 -4.23
C ALA A 99 -12.04 9.00 -4.51
N THR A 100 -11.25 9.43 -5.47
CA THR A 100 -10.02 8.77 -5.88
C THR A 100 -8.76 9.46 -5.33
N ARG A 101 -8.91 10.61 -4.69
CA ARG A 101 -7.79 11.39 -4.18
C ARG A 101 -7.21 10.83 -2.88
N ASP A 102 -8.09 10.39 -2.01
CA ASP A 102 -7.75 9.87 -0.68
C ASP A 102 -8.26 8.44 -0.53
N THR A 103 -7.47 7.57 0.06
CA THR A 103 -7.89 6.21 0.40
C THR A 103 -7.41 5.86 1.80
N LEU A 104 -8.30 5.28 2.60
CA LEU A 104 -8.00 4.74 3.92
C LEU A 104 -8.39 3.27 3.97
N SER A 105 -7.53 2.43 4.51
CA SER A 105 -7.83 1.01 4.67
C SER A 105 -7.27 0.47 5.97
N VAL A 106 -7.92 -0.57 6.47
CA VAL A 106 -7.44 -1.36 7.61
C VAL A 106 -7.27 -2.80 7.16
N ALA A 107 -6.19 -3.42 7.60
CA ALA A 107 -5.97 -4.85 7.46
C ALA A 107 -5.71 -5.47 8.82
N VAL A 108 -6.16 -6.71 9.02
CA VAL A 108 -5.93 -7.47 10.24
C VAL A 108 -5.76 -8.94 9.91
N GLY A 109 -4.83 -9.60 10.58
CA GLY A 109 -4.62 -11.02 10.34
C GLY A 109 -3.60 -11.69 11.25
N PRO A 110 -3.74 -13.02 11.42
CA PRO A 110 -2.76 -13.86 12.09
C PRO A 110 -1.62 -14.28 11.15
N ARG A 111 -0.50 -14.65 11.77
CA ARG A 111 0.68 -15.21 11.13
C ARG A 111 1.27 -16.31 12.00
N ALA A 112 1.54 -17.48 11.40
CA ALA A 112 2.29 -18.53 12.06
C ALA A 112 3.79 -18.37 11.82
N HIS A 113 4.62 -18.90 12.73
CA HIS A 113 6.08 -18.91 12.65
C HIS A 113 6.57 -20.34 12.88
N ILE A 114 6.91 -21.02 11.82
CA ILE A 114 7.25 -22.44 11.81
C ILE A 114 8.75 -22.58 11.49
N LYS A 115 9.50 -23.15 12.42
CA LYS A 115 10.93 -23.43 12.19
C LYS A 115 11.09 -24.85 11.65
N LEU A 116 11.73 -24.98 10.50
CA LEU A 116 12.03 -26.24 9.82
C LEU A 116 13.56 -26.35 9.63
N GLY A 117 14.26 -26.79 10.66
CA GLY A 117 15.74 -26.80 10.67
C GLY A 117 16.30 -25.37 10.65
N SER A 118 17.06 -25.02 9.61
CA SER A 118 17.56 -23.65 9.38
C SER A 118 16.53 -22.73 8.70
N LEU A 119 15.46 -23.30 8.19
CA LEU A 119 14.42 -22.58 7.45
C LEU A 119 13.31 -22.08 8.37
N TRP A 120 12.81 -20.87 8.10
CA TRP A 120 11.60 -20.34 8.72
C TRP A 120 10.50 -20.17 7.68
N LEU A 121 9.36 -20.79 7.95
CA LEU A 121 8.13 -20.61 7.18
C LEU A 121 7.18 -19.74 7.99
N ARG A 122 6.67 -18.67 7.38
CA ARG A 122 5.80 -17.69 8.07
C ARG A 122 4.50 -17.46 7.32
N PRO A 123 3.63 -18.49 7.18
CA PRO A 123 2.34 -18.31 6.53
C PRO A 123 1.49 -17.29 7.26
N GLY A 124 0.84 -16.43 6.50
CA GLY A 124 -0.06 -15.41 7.00
C GLY A 124 -1.34 -15.34 6.18
N ILE A 125 -2.42 -14.96 6.83
CA ILE A 125 -3.66 -14.57 6.20
C ILE A 125 -4.11 -13.26 6.79
N ALA A 126 -4.50 -12.30 5.97
CA ALA A 126 -5.02 -11.03 6.42
C ALA A 126 -6.27 -10.64 5.63
N TYR A 127 -7.19 -9.99 6.31
CA TYR A 127 -8.35 -9.38 5.71
C TYR A 127 -8.18 -7.88 5.70
N GLN A 128 -8.32 -7.27 4.53
CA GLN A 128 -8.24 -5.84 4.34
C GLN A 128 -9.58 -5.28 3.88
N ARG A 129 -9.94 -4.12 4.42
CA ARG A 129 -11.12 -3.38 4.05
C ARG A 129 -10.80 -1.91 3.84
N GLY A 130 -11.37 -1.32 2.78
CA GLY A 130 -11.43 0.13 2.63
C GLY A 130 -12.42 0.73 3.61
N LEU A 131 -12.04 1.82 4.28
CA LEU A 131 -12.84 2.43 5.34
C LEU A 131 -13.52 3.72 4.90
N ASP A 132 -13.20 4.26 3.76
CA ASP A 132 -13.41 5.65 3.51
C ASP A 132 -14.60 6.01 2.63
N LYS A 133 -15.18 7.16 2.91
CA LYS A 133 -16.20 7.79 2.09
C LYS A 133 -15.75 8.01 0.64
N PRO A 134 -14.52 8.47 0.34
CA PRO A 134 -14.08 8.58 -1.03
C PRO A 134 -14.28 7.30 -1.82
N LEU A 135 -13.94 6.15 -1.26
CA LEU A 135 -14.19 4.86 -1.89
C LEU A 135 -15.65 4.43 -1.87
N ALA A 136 -16.43 4.91 -0.90
CA ALA A 136 -17.84 4.55 -0.74
C ALA A 136 -18.79 5.37 -1.61
N ALA A 137 -18.38 6.55 -2.06
CA ALA A 137 -19.27 7.44 -2.82
C ALA A 137 -19.44 7.03 -4.27
N SER A 138 -18.39 6.49 -4.89
CA SER A 138 -18.38 6.10 -6.31
C SER A 138 -18.03 4.63 -6.55
N THR A 139 -17.39 4.00 -5.56
CA THR A 139 -16.98 2.59 -5.65
C THR A 139 -17.35 1.91 -4.34
N PRO A 140 -17.96 0.71 -4.37
CA PRO A 140 -18.23 -0.03 -3.16
C PRO A 140 -16.93 -0.28 -2.39
N ASN A 141 -16.98 -0.22 -1.07
CA ASN A 141 -15.85 -0.58 -0.21
C ASN A 141 -15.28 -1.92 -0.64
N TYR A 142 -13.99 -1.95 -0.94
CA TYR A 142 -13.34 -3.19 -1.35
C TYR A 142 -13.01 -4.06 -0.13
N HIS A 143 -13.01 -5.35 -0.38
CA HIS A 143 -12.60 -6.38 0.57
C HIS A 143 -11.54 -7.23 -0.09
N ILE A 144 -10.40 -7.40 0.55
CA ILE A 144 -9.29 -8.20 0.03
C ILE A 144 -8.88 -9.21 1.09
N VAL A 145 -8.70 -10.46 0.67
CA VAL A 145 -8.04 -11.47 1.49
C VAL A 145 -6.64 -11.64 0.94
N HIS A 146 -5.65 -11.39 1.79
CA HIS A 146 -4.24 -11.61 1.50
C HIS A 146 -3.83 -12.95 2.07
N VAL A 147 -3.13 -13.75 1.28
CA VAL A 147 -2.47 -14.97 1.73
C VAL A 147 -1.02 -14.85 1.33
N ASP A 148 -0.12 -14.97 2.28
CA ASP A 148 1.32 -14.90 2.04
C ASP A 148 2.05 -16.09 2.67
N LEU A 149 3.15 -16.49 2.04
CA LEU A 149 3.95 -17.64 2.44
C LEU A 149 5.44 -17.31 2.38
N PRO A 150 5.95 -16.39 3.21
CA PRO A 150 7.36 -16.05 3.21
C PRO A 150 8.23 -17.19 3.75
N LEU A 151 9.37 -17.39 3.08
CA LEU A 151 10.41 -18.31 3.47
C LEU A 151 11.69 -17.52 3.78
N PHE A 152 12.35 -17.86 4.88
CA PHE A 152 13.62 -17.25 5.30
C PHE A 152 14.64 -18.38 5.60
N PHE A 153 15.87 -18.22 5.15
CA PHE A 153 17.00 -19.16 5.35
C PHE A 153 18.23 -18.41 5.82
#